data_0545d3df6be8a6a88511f2d8c2bc548f
#
_entry.id   0545d3df6be8a6a88511f2d8c2bc548f
#
_cell.length_a   1.000
_cell.length_b   1.000
_cell.length_c   1.000
_cell.angle_alpha   90.00
_cell.angle_beta   90.00
_cell.angle_gamma   90.00
#
_symmetry.space_group_name_H-M   'P 1'
#
loop_
_entity.id
_entity.type
_entity.pdbx_description
1 polymer ?
#
loop_
_entity_poly.entity_id
_entity_poly.type
_entity_poly.pdbx_seq_one_letter_code
_entity_poly.pdbx_strand_id
1 'polypeptide(L)'
;MTYTLLADSGSTKTDWALITDGTVAARIRTKGMNPFQMSEDEIANEVETALLPQLQSACGIGTASSKQDDACTLSNLHFYGAGCTPEKIPVVERALRRHLHVTGVCEVASDMLGAARALCGDQPGIACILGTGSNSCAYDGKKIMKNVPALGFILGDEGSGAVLGKTLVADILKNQLPQTIIQRFNDKYHLTAADIIDRVYRQPKPNTFLASFVPFLQENLSEPAIYALVKEGFRRFLCRNVKQYDGWNQLPIGFNGSIALIYRQPLEEVMREEGMKVGKIIQAPIDGLIEQEAAQWNGKH
;
A
#
# COMPACT_ATOMS: atom_id res chain seq x y z
N MET A 1 -22.81 6.37 20.87
CA MET A 1 -22.36 6.09 19.49
C MET A 1 -21.21 5.10 19.55
N THR A 2 -21.20 4.12 18.70
CA THR A 2 -20.12 3.13 18.61
C THR A 2 -19.21 3.49 17.43
N TYR A 3 -17.90 3.58 17.68
CA TYR A 3 -16.93 3.95 16.65
C TYR A 3 -16.05 2.75 16.30
N THR A 4 -15.83 2.52 15.02
CA THR A 4 -14.76 1.66 14.49
C THR A 4 -13.66 2.54 13.89
N LEU A 5 -12.41 2.29 14.27
CA LEU A 5 -11.26 2.98 13.70
C LEU A 5 -10.49 2.03 12.79
N LEU A 6 -10.37 2.39 11.52
CA LEU A 6 -9.55 1.67 10.53
C LEU A 6 -8.25 2.42 10.26
N ALA A 7 -7.17 1.69 10.05
CA ALA A 7 -5.87 2.24 9.67
C ALA A 7 -5.21 1.43 8.55
N ASP A 8 -4.69 2.15 7.56
CA ASP A 8 -3.76 1.66 6.54
C ASP A 8 -2.44 2.38 6.69
N SER A 9 -1.41 1.70 7.19
CA SER A 9 -0.14 2.28 7.60
C SER A 9 1.02 1.80 6.73
N GLY A 10 1.54 2.69 5.90
CA GLY A 10 2.82 2.50 5.22
C GLY A 10 4.02 2.97 6.05
N SER A 11 5.20 2.97 5.45
CA SER A 11 6.42 3.50 6.08
C SER A 11 6.48 5.04 6.12
N THR A 12 5.66 5.74 5.33
CA THR A 12 5.70 7.19 5.21
C THR A 12 4.50 7.87 5.85
N LYS A 13 3.31 7.27 5.69
CA LYS A 13 2.04 7.80 6.16
C LYS A 13 1.14 6.68 6.66
N THR A 14 0.22 7.05 7.55
CA THR A 14 -0.93 6.24 7.95
C THR A 14 -2.20 7.00 7.60
N ASP A 15 -3.06 6.39 6.80
CA ASP A 15 -4.40 6.89 6.51
C ASP A 15 -5.39 6.20 7.49
N TRP A 16 -6.16 7.01 8.24
CA TRP A 16 -7.14 6.56 9.22
C TRP A 16 -8.56 6.91 8.77
N ALA A 17 -9.51 6.04 9.11
CA ALA A 17 -10.94 6.32 8.95
C ALA A 17 -11.68 5.99 10.24
N LEU A 18 -12.35 6.98 10.82
CA LEU A 18 -13.29 6.81 11.92
C LEU A 18 -14.68 6.56 11.34
N ILE A 19 -15.29 5.45 11.71
CA ILE A 19 -16.59 5.02 11.19
C ILE A 19 -17.58 4.93 12.34
N THR A 20 -18.78 5.45 12.13
CA THR A 20 -19.94 5.28 12.98
C THR A 20 -21.17 4.99 12.13
N ASP A 21 -22.00 4.05 12.55
CA ASP A 21 -23.25 3.68 11.88
C ASP A 21 -23.05 3.38 10.37
N GLY A 22 -21.95 2.67 10.03
CA GLY A 22 -21.58 2.32 8.66
C GLY A 22 -21.13 3.48 7.78
N THR A 23 -20.98 4.70 8.34
CA THR A 23 -20.55 5.90 7.61
C THR A 23 -19.23 6.46 8.12
N VAL A 24 -18.47 7.12 7.26
CA VAL A 24 -17.21 7.76 7.63
C VAL A 24 -17.49 9.07 8.37
N ALA A 25 -17.16 9.11 9.66
CA ALA A 25 -17.24 10.32 10.48
C ALA A 25 -16.02 11.23 10.26
N ALA A 26 -14.83 10.66 10.10
CA ALA A 26 -13.62 11.43 9.85
C ALA A 26 -12.58 10.61 9.06
N ARG A 27 -11.77 11.31 8.28
CA ARG A 27 -10.52 10.81 7.69
C ARG A 27 -9.35 11.60 8.27
N ILE A 28 -8.35 10.90 8.78
CA ILE A 28 -7.20 11.50 9.44
C ILE A 28 -5.94 10.93 8.77
N ARG A 29 -4.89 11.71 8.77
CA ARG A 29 -3.57 11.27 8.28
C ARG A 29 -2.50 11.60 9.30
N THR A 30 -1.63 10.62 9.58
CA THR A 30 -0.47 10.74 10.46
C THR A 30 0.78 10.21 9.75
N LYS A 31 1.93 10.27 10.40
CA LYS A 31 3.15 9.60 9.90
C LYS A 31 2.93 8.09 9.83
N GLY A 32 3.71 7.43 8.97
CA GLY A 32 3.73 5.97 8.87
C GLY A 32 4.29 5.35 10.15
N MET A 33 3.64 4.27 10.61
CA MET A 33 3.97 3.58 11.87
C MET A 33 4.58 2.20 11.59
N ASN A 34 5.69 2.18 10.84
CA ASN A 34 6.40 0.94 10.57
C ASN A 34 7.31 0.56 11.75
N PRO A 35 7.08 -0.58 12.45
CA PRO A 35 7.81 -0.96 13.66
C PRO A 35 9.27 -1.40 13.41
N PHE A 36 9.74 -1.44 12.17
CA PHE A 36 11.16 -1.55 11.84
C PHE A 36 11.85 -0.18 11.75
N GLN A 37 11.08 0.91 11.69
CA GLN A 37 11.59 2.28 11.56
C GLN A 37 11.27 3.15 12.78
N MET A 38 10.28 2.76 13.58
CA MET A 38 9.82 3.47 14.78
C MET A 38 9.79 2.50 15.97
N SER A 39 10.22 2.97 17.11
CA SER A 39 10.07 2.28 18.39
C SER A 39 8.61 2.33 18.89
N GLU A 40 8.29 1.54 19.90
CA GLU A 40 6.99 1.55 20.56
C GLU A 40 6.63 2.95 21.10
N ASP A 41 7.61 3.64 21.69
CA ASP A 41 7.40 4.98 22.25
C ASP A 41 7.17 6.05 21.16
N GLU A 42 7.87 5.95 20.02
CA GLU A 42 7.66 6.85 18.88
C GLU A 42 6.27 6.65 18.25
N ILE A 43 5.80 5.40 18.14
CA ILE A 43 4.44 5.11 17.66
C ILE A 43 3.41 5.66 18.65
N ALA A 44 3.58 5.41 19.96
CA ALA A 44 2.66 5.93 20.98
C ALA A 44 2.61 7.46 20.98
N ASN A 45 3.77 8.13 20.86
CA ASN A 45 3.84 9.59 20.77
C ASN A 45 3.12 10.14 19.52
N GLU A 46 3.25 9.47 18.36
CA GLU A 46 2.52 9.88 17.14
C GLU A 46 1.00 9.72 17.32
N VAL A 47 0.56 8.67 18.01
CA VAL A 47 -0.87 8.49 18.37
C VAL A 47 -1.34 9.61 19.30
N GLU A 48 -0.58 9.93 20.35
CA GLU A 48 -0.94 10.94 21.33
C GLU A 48 -1.00 12.34 20.72
N THR A 49 0.02 12.70 19.94
CA THR A 49 0.22 14.09 19.49
C THR A 49 -0.45 14.41 18.16
N ALA A 50 -0.56 13.42 17.26
CA ALA A 50 -1.09 13.66 15.93
C ALA A 50 -2.49 13.04 15.70
N LEU A 51 -2.78 11.83 16.22
CA LEU A 51 -4.04 11.15 15.96
C LEU A 51 -5.11 11.55 16.98
N LEU A 52 -4.81 11.46 18.27
CA LEU A 52 -5.80 11.61 19.37
C LEU A 52 -6.54 12.95 19.34
N PRO A 53 -5.89 14.12 19.14
CA PRO A 53 -6.60 15.41 19.07
C PRO A 53 -7.62 15.47 17.94
N GLN A 54 -7.32 14.85 16.79
CA GLN A 54 -8.21 14.83 15.64
C GLN A 54 -9.39 13.86 15.86
N LEU A 55 -9.16 12.72 16.53
CA LEU A 55 -10.23 11.81 16.93
C LEU A 55 -11.19 12.47 17.93
N GLN A 56 -10.66 13.13 18.95
CA GLN A 56 -11.48 13.85 19.95
C GLN A 56 -12.35 14.91 19.29
N SER A 57 -11.77 15.70 18.38
CA SER A 57 -12.54 16.69 17.61
C SER A 57 -13.64 16.04 16.76
N ALA A 58 -13.35 14.91 16.11
CA ALA A 58 -14.32 14.19 15.28
C ALA A 58 -15.46 13.55 16.11
N CYS A 59 -15.15 13.12 17.35
CA CYS A 59 -16.15 12.59 18.28
C CYS A 59 -16.98 13.69 18.99
N GLY A 60 -16.75 14.98 18.69
CA GLY A 60 -17.44 16.09 19.34
C GLY A 60 -17.01 16.37 20.79
N ILE A 61 -15.83 15.87 21.18
CA ILE A 61 -15.25 16.05 22.49
C ILE A 61 -14.47 17.38 22.48
N GLY A 62 -14.94 18.36 23.24
CA GLY A 62 -14.26 19.67 23.35
C GLY A 62 -12.89 19.54 24.04
N THR A 63 -11.90 20.29 23.55
CA THR A 63 -10.51 20.32 24.06
C THR A 63 -10.39 20.81 25.53
N ALA A 64 -11.49 21.19 26.16
CA ALA A 64 -11.53 21.74 27.52
C ALA A 64 -11.91 20.69 28.61
N SER A 65 -12.24 19.45 28.25
CA SER A 65 -12.61 18.43 29.21
C SER A 65 -11.38 17.68 29.72
N SER A 66 -10.99 17.92 30.95
CA SER A 66 -9.92 17.22 31.67
C SER A 66 -10.38 15.90 32.33
N LYS A 67 -11.59 15.45 32.04
CA LYS A 67 -12.13 14.22 32.64
C LYS A 67 -11.84 13.03 31.72
N GLN A 68 -11.24 12.00 32.27
CA GLN A 68 -10.90 10.73 31.63
C GLN A 68 -12.13 9.98 31.07
N ASP A 69 -13.35 10.41 31.48
CA ASP A 69 -14.65 9.85 31.06
C ASP A 69 -15.12 10.35 29.68
N ASP A 70 -14.48 11.40 29.12
CA ASP A 70 -14.84 11.98 27.81
C ASP A 70 -13.94 11.48 26.65
N ALA A 71 -13.24 10.36 26.81
CA ALA A 71 -12.42 9.79 25.74
C ALA A 71 -13.30 9.21 24.62
N CYS A 72 -12.91 9.44 23.35
CA CYS A 72 -13.55 8.78 22.21
C CYS A 72 -13.37 7.27 22.36
N THR A 73 -14.45 6.59 22.78
CA THR A 73 -14.43 5.14 23.01
C THR A 73 -14.64 4.42 21.69
N LEU A 74 -13.64 3.61 21.31
CA LEU A 74 -13.69 2.79 20.12
C LEU A 74 -14.29 1.42 20.46
N SER A 75 -15.31 1.00 19.71
CA SER A 75 -15.78 -0.38 19.77
C SER A 75 -14.78 -1.33 19.12
N ASN A 76 -14.21 -0.93 17.98
CA ASN A 76 -13.20 -1.73 17.29
C ASN A 76 -12.06 -0.85 16.74
N LEU A 77 -10.88 -1.44 16.66
CA LEU A 77 -9.70 -0.89 16.01
C LEU A 77 -9.10 -1.96 15.08
N HIS A 78 -8.98 -1.66 13.81
CA HIS A 78 -8.29 -2.51 12.84
C HIS A 78 -7.13 -1.72 12.23
N PHE A 79 -5.92 -2.12 12.56
CA PHE A 79 -4.69 -1.50 12.10
C PHE A 79 -3.93 -2.46 11.17
N TYR A 80 -3.75 -2.06 9.92
CA TYR A 80 -2.99 -2.81 8.91
C TYR A 80 -1.73 -2.05 8.57
N GLY A 81 -0.56 -2.62 8.92
CA GLY A 81 0.70 -1.88 8.81
C GLY A 81 1.82 -2.61 8.08
N ALA A 82 2.55 -1.85 7.26
CA ALA A 82 3.82 -2.30 6.73
C ALA A 82 4.79 -2.63 7.88
N GLY A 83 5.46 -3.77 7.80
CA GLY A 83 6.36 -4.23 8.85
C GLY A 83 5.67 -4.87 10.06
N CYS A 84 4.35 -4.99 10.11
CA CYS A 84 3.62 -5.73 11.14
C CYS A 84 3.77 -7.24 10.93
N THR A 85 4.96 -7.75 11.21
CA THR A 85 5.22 -9.20 11.28
C THR A 85 4.68 -9.77 12.60
N PRO A 86 4.49 -11.11 12.75
CA PRO A 86 4.04 -11.72 13.99
C PRO A 86 4.81 -11.25 15.23
N GLU A 87 6.13 -11.02 15.10
CA GLU A 87 6.99 -10.56 16.20
C GLU A 87 6.81 -9.07 16.52
N LYS A 88 6.38 -8.26 15.54
CA LYS A 88 6.22 -6.81 15.67
C LYS A 88 4.79 -6.37 15.99
N ILE A 89 3.79 -7.18 15.68
CA ILE A 89 2.38 -6.90 16.00
C ILE A 89 2.18 -6.52 17.48
N PRO A 90 2.75 -7.25 18.49
CA PRO A 90 2.53 -6.87 19.89
C PRO A 90 3.11 -5.49 20.27
N VAL A 91 4.17 -5.05 19.59
CA VAL A 91 4.78 -3.72 19.81
C VAL A 91 3.82 -2.62 19.38
N VAL A 92 3.26 -2.76 18.17
CA VAL A 92 2.30 -1.78 17.63
C VAL A 92 1.01 -1.78 18.44
N GLU A 93 0.49 -2.96 18.80
CA GLU A 93 -0.74 -3.05 19.62
C GLU A 93 -0.58 -2.35 20.98
N ARG A 94 0.53 -2.59 21.69
CA ARG A 94 0.79 -1.89 22.96
C ARG A 94 0.87 -0.40 22.78
N ALA A 95 1.58 0.08 21.76
CA ALA A 95 1.70 1.51 21.47
C ALA A 95 0.32 2.17 21.24
N LEU A 96 -0.53 1.53 20.42
CA LEU A 96 -1.88 2.01 20.14
C LEU A 96 -2.76 2.05 21.40
N ARG A 97 -2.74 0.99 22.22
CA ARG A 97 -3.55 0.86 23.44
C ARG A 97 -3.13 1.80 24.56
N ARG A 98 -1.95 2.44 24.52
CA ARG A 98 -1.55 3.47 25.50
C ARG A 98 -2.48 4.69 25.49
N HIS A 99 -3.01 5.04 24.32
CA HIS A 99 -3.79 6.28 24.14
C HIS A 99 -5.18 6.04 23.54
N LEU A 100 -5.45 4.86 22.97
CA LEU A 100 -6.73 4.53 22.38
C LEU A 100 -7.50 3.55 23.28
N HIS A 101 -8.67 3.98 23.74
CA HIS A 101 -9.57 3.13 24.52
C HIS A 101 -10.43 2.29 23.58
N VAL A 102 -10.15 0.98 23.51
CA VAL A 102 -10.85 0.02 22.65
C VAL A 102 -11.57 -1.01 23.52
N THR A 103 -12.90 -1.05 23.44
CA THR A 103 -13.73 -1.93 24.27
C THR A 103 -13.98 -3.32 23.66
N GLY A 104 -13.86 -3.44 22.36
CA GLY A 104 -14.05 -4.70 21.63
C GLY A 104 -12.77 -5.18 20.94
N VAL A 105 -12.83 -5.41 19.64
CA VAL A 105 -11.71 -5.97 18.87
C VAL A 105 -10.63 -4.91 18.64
N CYS A 106 -9.40 -5.26 19.02
CA CYS A 106 -8.20 -4.54 18.60
C CYS A 106 -7.35 -5.49 17.76
N GLU A 107 -7.40 -5.34 16.45
CA GLU A 107 -6.64 -6.14 15.51
C GLU A 107 -5.48 -5.31 14.94
N VAL A 108 -4.27 -5.82 15.07
CA VAL A 108 -3.10 -5.31 14.36
C VAL A 108 -2.61 -6.41 13.43
N ALA A 109 -2.46 -6.11 12.15
CA ALA A 109 -2.05 -7.08 11.15
C ALA A 109 -1.15 -6.44 10.07
N SER A 110 -0.64 -7.27 9.15
CA SER A 110 0.17 -6.78 8.04
C SER A 110 -0.64 -5.95 7.04
N ASP A 111 0.02 -5.02 6.37
CA ASP A 111 -0.52 -4.27 5.24
C ASP A 111 -1.05 -5.18 4.12
N MET A 112 -0.42 -6.35 3.93
CA MET A 112 -0.87 -7.34 2.95
C MET A 112 -2.25 -7.91 3.31
N LEU A 113 -2.55 -8.15 4.59
CA LEU A 113 -3.88 -8.59 5.00
C LEU A 113 -4.92 -7.46 4.81
N GLY A 114 -4.55 -6.21 5.12
CA GLY A 114 -5.39 -5.05 4.83
C GLY A 114 -5.71 -4.91 3.34
N ALA A 115 -4.69 -5.06 2.49
CA ALA A 115 -4.86 -5.08 1.04
C ALA A 115 -5.79 -6.22 0.58
N ALA A 116 -5.62 -7.43 1.11
CA ALA A 116 -6.45 -8.57 0.76
C ALA A 116 -7.93 -8.34 1.12
N ARG A 117 -8.21 -7.84 2.31
CA ARG A 117 -9.56 -7.49 2.75
C ARG A 117 -10.18 -6.39 1.91
N ALA A 118 -9.43 -5.32 1.62
CA ALA A 118 -9.89 -4.22 0.79
C ALA A 118 -10.25 -4.63 -0.64
N LEU A 119 -9.49 -5.56 -1.21
CA LEU A 119 -9.63 -6.00 -2.59
C LEU A 119 -10.64 -7.13 -2.77
N CYS A 120 -10.68 -8.08 -1.82
CA CYS A 120 -11.44 -9.31 -1.95
C CYS A 120 -12.67 -9.37 -1.02
N GLY A 121 -12.75 -8.51 0.01
CA GLY A 121 -13.79 -8.59 1.03
C GLY A 121 -13.73 -9.95 1.75
N ASP A 122 -14.87 -10.64 1.81
CA ASP A 122 -15.00 -11.97 2.42
C ASP A 122 -14.92 -13.11 1.39
N GLN A 123 -14.47 -12.82 0.16
CA GLN A 123 -14.38 -13.81 -0.92
C GLN A 123 -12.92 -14.23 -1.16
N PRO A 124 -12.69 -15.49 -1.59
CA PRO A 124 -11.38 -15.92 -2.04
C PRO A 124 -10.89 -15.09 -3.23
N GLY A 125 -9.60 -14.76 -3.24
CA GLY A 125 -8.97 -13.99 -4.31
C GLY A 125 -7.46 -13.92 -4.19
N ILE A 126 -6.83 -13.23 -5.12
CA ILE A 126 -5.41 -12.89 -5.07
C ILE A 126 -5.32 -11.37 -4.93
N ALA A 127 -4.63 -10.93 -3.88
CA ALA A 127 -4.40 -9.51 -3.62
C ALA A 127 -2.96 -9.15 -3.95
N CYS A 128 -2.78 -8.02 -4.64
CA CYS A 128 -1.49 -7.52 -5.07
C CYS A 128 -1.30 -6.05 -4.66
N ILE A 129 -0.11 -5.71 -4.21
CA ILE A 129 0.33 -4.33 -3.94
C ILE A 129 1.34 -3.95 -5.02
N LEU A 130 1.10 -2.85 -5.74
CA LEU A 130 2.02 -2.26 -6.70
C LEU A 130 2.24 -0.78 -6.38
N GLY A 131 3.29 -0.52 -5.62
CA GLY A 131 3.73 0.80 -5.18
C GLY A 131 5.22 1.02 -5.48
N THR A 132 5.96 1.61 -4.56
CA THR A 132 7.44 1.71 -4.64
C THR A 132 8.07 0.31 -4.72
N GLY A 133 7.61 -0.64 -3.91
CA GLY A 133 7.85 -2.08 -4.04
C GLY A 133 6.60 -2.80 -4.55
N SER A 134 6.65 -4.15 -4.59
CA SER A 134 5.50 -4.99 -4.92
C SER A 134 5.35 -6.15 -3.95
N ASN A 135 4.13 -6.63 -3.75
CA ASN A 135 3.84 -7.81 -2.95
C ASN A 135 2.55 -8.46 -3.45
N SER A 136 2.29 -9.72 -3.07
CA SER A 136 1.06 -10.43 -3.42
C SER A 136 0.75 -11.53 -2.42
N CYS A 137 -0.51 -11.93 -2.33
CA CYS A 137 -0.90 -13.11 -1.54
C CYS A 137 -2.14 -13.79 -2.14
N ALA A 138 -2.27 -15.10 -1.89
CA ALA A 138 -3.53 -15.81 -2.01
C ALA A 138 -4.32 -15.67 -0.71
N TYR A 139 -5.60 -15.36 -0.82
CA TYR A 139 -6.51 -15.08 0.29
C TYR A 139 -7.77 -15.93 0.17
N ASP A 140 -8.23 -16.53 1.29
CA ASP A 140 -9.39 -17.44 1.31
C ASP A 140 -10.71 -16.76 1.69
N GLY A 141 -10.73 -15.44 1.84
CA GLY A 141 -11.86 -14.66 2.36
C GLY A 141 -11.74 -14.34 3.87
N LYS A 142 -10.74 -14.90 4.56
CA LYS A 142 -10.51 -14.67 6.00
C LYS A 142 -9.05 -14.41 6.35
N LYS A 143 -8.13 -15.19 5.76
CA LYS A 143 -6.70 -15.14 6.05
C LYS A 143 -5.85 -15.33 4.79
N ILE A 144 -4.61 -14.90 4.88
CA ILE A 144 -3.60 -15.16 3.86
C ILE A 144 -3.23 -16.64 3.90
N MET A 145 -3.40 -17.34 2.77
CA MET A 145 -3.08 -18.75 2.62
C MET A 145 -1.63 -18.97 2.16
N LYS A 146 -1.17 -18.10 1.29
CA LYS A 146 0.19 -18.15 0.73
C LYS A 146 0.63 -16.74 0.35
N ASN A 147 1.91 -16.44 0.61
CA ASN A 147 2.56 -15.22 0.15
C ASN A 147 3.85 -15.59 -0.57
N VAL A 148 4.03 -15.12 -1.79
CA VAL A 148 5.30 -15.22 -2.52
C VAL A 148 6.18 -14.07 -2.04
N PRO A 149 7.41 -14.33 -1.55
CA PRO A 149 8.26 -13.28 -1.01
C PRO A 149 8.57 -12.18 -2.03
N ALA A 150 8.38 -10.92 -1.65
CA ALA A 150 8.64 -9.75 -2.49
C ALA A 150 10.14 -9.57 -2.80
N LEU A 151 11.02 -9.88 -1.85
CA LEU A 151 12.49 -9.89 -1.91
C LEU A 151 13.15 -8.52 -2.15
N GLY A 152 12.38 -7.44 -2.27
CA GLY A 152 12.88 -6.10 -2.53
C GLY A 152 13.37 -5.87 -3.96
N PHE A 153 13.66 -4.61 -4.33
CA PHE A 153 13.89 -4.19 -5.72
C PHE A 153 15.17 -4.75 -6.37
N ILE A 154 16.07 -5.36 -5.61
CA ILE A 154 17.28 -6.01 -6.14
C ILE A 154 16.98 -7.41 -6.63
N LEU A 155 16.27 -8.22 -5.81
CA LEU A 155 16.02 -9.64 -6.08
C LEU A 155 14.60 -9.94 -6.56
N GLY A 156 13.67 -8.99 -6.39
CA GLY A 156 12.25 -9.12 -6.69
C GLY A 156 11.60 -7.77 -6.99
N ASP A 157 10.45 -7.50 -6.35
CA ASP A 157 9.61 -6.32 -6.53
C ASP A 157 9.23 -6.06 -8.00
N GLU A 158 9.10 -7.10 -8.83
CA GLU A 158 8.73 -6.97 -10.23
C GLU A 158 7.45 -6.13 -10.36
N GLY A 159 7.36 -5.35 -11.42
CA GLY A 159 6.20 -4.48 -11.68
C GLY A 159 6.06 -3.27 -10.74
N SER A 160 6.91 -3.13 -9.74
CA SER A 160 6.93 -1.98 -8.84
C SER A 160 7.54 -0.74 -9.49
N GLY A 161 7.28 0.45 -8.89
CA GLY A 161 7.88 1.69 -9.34
C GLY A 161 9.41 1.69 -9.29
N ALA A 162 10.00 1.06 -8.28
CA ALA A 162 11.45 0.95 -8.16
C ALA A 162 12.05 0.08 -9.29
N VAL A 163 11.43 -1.03 -9.63
CA VAL A 163 11.92 -1.92 -10.69
C VAL A 163 11.65 -1.34 -12.07
N LEU A 164 10.51 -0.71 -12.30
CA LEU A 164 10.23 0.00 -13.55
C LEU A 164 11.24 1.14 -13.78
N GLY A 165 11.48 1.96 -12.74
CA GLY A 165 12.48 3.02 -12.81
C GLY A 165 13.92 2.49 -12.97
N LYS A 166 14.27 1.39 -12.30
CA LYS A 166 15.56 0.70 -12.49
C LYS A 166 15.77 0.27 -13.95
N THR A 167 14.73 -0.34 -14.53
CA THR A 167 14.79 -0.78 -15.95
C THR A 167 14.94 0.42 -16.87
N LEU A 168 14.11 1.47 -16.69
CA LEU A 168 14.20 2.70 -17.48
C LEU A 168 15.60 3.29 -17.45
N VAL A 169 16.16 3.48 -16.26
CA VAL A 169 17.50 4.10 -16.11
C VAL A 169 18.59 3.24 -16.74
N ALA A 170 18.51 1.91 -16.57
CA ALA A 170 19.47 1.00 -17.20
C ALA A 170 19.40 1.08 -18.73
N ASP A 171 18.21 1.14 -19.30
CA ASP A 171 18.00 1.21 -20.75
C ASP A 171 18.40 2.58 -21.34
N ILE A 172 18.17 3.68 -20.59
CA ILE A 172 18.69 5.03 -20.94
C ILE A 172 20.21 5.01 -21.00
N LEU A 173 20.87 4.56 -19.92
CA LEU A 173 22.34 4.60 -19.82
C LEU A 173 23.04 3.66 -20.81
N LYS A 174 22.35 2.63 -21.27
CA LYS A 174 22.86 1.66 -22.27
C LYS A 174 22.39 1.93 -23.70
N ASN A 175 21.72 3.06 -23.95
CA ASN A 175 21.17 3.44 -25.27
C ASN A 175 20.25 2.36 -25.89
N GLN A 176 19.41 1.73 -25.05
CA GLN A 176 18.46 0.69 -25.50
C GLN A 176 17.09 1.28 -25.89
N LEU A 177 16.86 2.56 -25.59
CA LEU A 177 15.63 3.27 -25.94
C LEU A 177 15.85 4.21 -27.13
N PRO A 178 14.78 4.64 -27.82
CA PRO A 178 14.87 5.64 -28.89
C PRO A 178 15.59 6.91 -28.42
N GLN A 179 16.42 7.48 -29.28
CA GLN A 179 17.23 8.66 -28.94
C GLN A 179 16.39 9.85 -28.47
N THR A 180 15.17 9.99 -28.99
CA THR A 180 14.22 11.03 -28.58
C THR A 180 13.80 10.88 -27.11
N ILE A 181 13.62 9.66 -26.63
CA ILE A 181 13.29 9.36 -25.22
C ILE A 181 14.49 9.63 -24.32
N ILE A 182 15.69 9.19 -24.76
CA ILE A 182 16.93 9.46 -24.01
C ILE A 182 17.15 10.97 -23.85
N GLN A 183 16.95 11.73 -24.93
CA GLN A 183 17.10 13.18 -24.89
C GLN A 183 16.08 13.83 -23.92
N ARG A 184 14.78 13.47 -23.99
CA ARG A 184 13.75 13.95 -23.06
C ARG A 184 14.10 13.64 -21.61
N PHE A 185 14.65 12.47 -21.33
CA PHE A 185 15.08 12.10 -19.98
C PHE A 185 16.23 12.97 -19.49
N ASN A 186 17.27 13.16 -20.31
CA ASN A 186 18.42 13.98 -19.98
C ASN A 186 18.02 15.46 -19.77
N ASP A 187 17.15 15.99 -20.61
CA ASP A 187 16.66 17.36 -20.52
C ASP A 187 15.79 17.59 -19.26
N LYS A 188 15.08 16.55 -18.81
CA LYS A 188 14.22 16.64 -17.63
C LYS A 188 14.99 16.52 -16.33
N TYR A 189 15.93 15.59 -16.25
CA TYR A 189 16.56 15.24 -14.97
C TYR A 189 17.98 15.79 -14.80
N HIS A 190 18.66 16.12 -15.88
CA HIS A 190 20.05 16.63 -15.87
C HIS A 190 21.02 15.77 -15.03
N LEU A 191 20.79 14.44 -15.01
CA LEU A 191 21.60 13.49 -14.24
C LEU A 191 22.64 12.83 -15.15
N THR A 192 23.89 12.79 -14.68
CA THR A 192 24.94 11.99 -15.30
C THR A 192 24.86 10.52 -14.85
N ALA A 193 25.53 9.63 -15.58
CA ALA A 193 25.69 8.24 -15.14
C ALA A 193 26.34 8.13 -13.76
N ALA A 194 27.28 8.99 -13.44
CA ALA A 194 27.93 9.03 -12.14
C ALA A 194 26.97 9.41 -11.02
N ASP A 195 26.10 10.41 -11.23
CA ASP A 195 25.09 10.83 -10.25
C ASP A 195 24.10 9.68 -9.96
N ILE A 196 23.66 9.00 -11.01
CA ILE A 196 22.72 7.87 -10.88
C ILE A 196 23.38 6.71 -10.11
N ILE A 197 24.63 6.36 -10.45
CA ILE A 197 25.38 5.31 -9.75
C ILE A 197 25.58 5.67 -8.28
N ASP A 198 25.95 6.93 -7.97
CA ASP A 198 26.07 7.37 -6.58
C ASP A 198 24.76 7.25 -5.82
N ARG A 199 23.64 7.71 -6.40
CA ARG A 199 22.31 7.65 -5.78
C ARG A 199 21.83 6.21 -5.54
N VAL A 200 22.16 5.29 -6.44
CA VAL A 200 21.70 3.89 -6.34
C VAL A 200 22.56 3.06 -5.39
N TYR A 201 23.88 3.29 -5.38
CA TYR A 201 24.80 2.39 -4.66
C TYR A 201 25.39 2.96 -3.37
N ARG A 202 25.32 4.27 -3.15
CA ARG A 202 25.97 4.94 -2.01
C ARG A 202 25.03 5.77 -1.15
N GLN A 203 23.90 6.21 -1.72
CA GLN A 203 22.94 7.06 -1.01
C GLN A 203 21.82 6.24 -0.37
N PRO A 204 21.15 6.75 0.68
CA PRO A 204 20.01 6.06 1.30
C PRO A 204 18.78 6.05 0.39
N LYS A 205 17.92 5.05 0.59
CA LYS A 205 16.63 4.88 -0.11
C LYS A 205 16.72 4.82 -1.65
N PRO A 206 17.60 3.98 -2.22
CA PRO A 206 17.76 3.86 -3.68
C PRO A 206 16.48 3.42 -4.39
N ASN A 207 15.63 2.60 -3.74
CA ASN A 207 14.34 2.20 -4.26
C ASN A 207 13.39 3.41 -4.47
N THR A 208 13.36 4.35 -3.54
CA THR A 208 12.56 5.58 -3.65
C THR A 208 13.10 6.47 -4.77
N PHE A 209 14.42 6.58 -4.90
CA PHE A 209 15.05 7.30 -6.00
C PHE A 209 14.69 6.69 -7.36
N LEU A 210 14.79 5.39 -7.50
CA LEU A 210 14.41 4.71 -8.74
C LEU A 210 12.90 4.88 -9.05
N ALA A 211 12.04 4.74 -8.05
CA ALA A 211 10.60 4.96 -8.21
C ALA A 211 10.24 6.41 -8.59
N SER A 212 11.11 7.39 -8.31
CA SER A 212 10.88 8.79 -8.70
C SER A 212 10.86 9.03 -10.22
N PHE A 213 11.29 8.06 -11.03
CA PHE A 213 11.21 8.12 -12.49
C PHE A 213 9.87 7.64 -13.06
N VAL A 214 8.94 7.12 -12.24
CA VAL A 214 7.61 6.72 -12.68
C VAL A 214 6.83 7.83 -13.41
N PRO A 215 6.88 9.12 -12.98
CA PRO A 215 6.22 10.19 -13.74
C PRO A 215 6.74 10.33 -15.18
N PHE A 216 8.03 10.10 -15.42
CA PHE A 216 8.58 10.11 -16.78
C PHE A 216 8.03 8.98 -17.65
N LEU A 217 7.91 7.77 -17.08
CA LEU A 217 7.28 6.66 -17.79
C LEU A 217 5.82 6.97 -18.12
N GLN A 218 5.09 7.59 -17.21
CA GLN A 218 3.69 7.98 -17.42
C GLN A 218 3.53 9.03 -18.52
N GLU A 219 4.35 10.07 -18.50
CA GLU A 219 4.34 11.14 -19.51
C GLU A 219 4.68 10.64 -20.92
N ASN A 220 5.46 9.58 -21.02
CA ASN A 220 5.89 8.99 -22.28
C ASN A 220 5.21 7.64 -22.58
N LEU A 221 4.11 7.32 -21.92
CA LEU A 221 3.44 6.01 -22.05
C LEU A 221 2.92 5.73 -23.45
N SER A 222 2.66 6.75 -24.27
CA SER A 222 2.28 6.62 -25.68
C SER A 222 3.41 6.15 -26.59
N GLU A 223 4.67 6.21 -26.14
CA GLU A 223 5.81 5.73 -26.88
C GLU A 223 5.88 4.19 -26.82
N PRO A 224 5.92 3.48 -27.96
CA PRO A 224 5.86 2.02 -27.97
C PRO A 224 6.92 1.33 -27.10
N ALA A 225 8.14 1.87 -27.05
CA ALA A 225 9.22 1.32 -26.25
C ALA A 225 8.94 1.45 -24.73
N ILE A 226 8.40 2.58 -24.29
CA ILE A 226 8.01 2.79 -22.89
C ILE A 226 6.81 1.91 -22.52
N TYR A 227 5.81 1.84 -23.39
CA TYR A 227 4.65 0.97 -23.19
C TYR A 227 5.06 -0.50 -23.03
N ALA A 228 5.95 -0.97 -23.90
CA ALA A 228 6.49 -2.33 -23.84
C ALA A 228 7.28 -2.59 -22.55
N LEU A 229 8.09 -1.63 -22.08
CA LEU A 229 8.84 -1.72 -20.83
C LEU A 229 7.90 -1.90 -19.65
N VAL A 230 6.84 -1.08 -19.56
CA VAL A 230 5.84 -1.16 -18.48
C VAL A 230 5.09 -2.49 -18.53
N LYS A 231 4.61 -2.92 -19.69
CA LYS A 231 3.94 -4.23 -19.87
C LYS A 231 4.82 -5.39 -19.44
N GLU A 232 6.09 -5.39 -19.85
CA GLU A 232 7.02 -6.45 -19.48
C GLU A 232 7.27 -6.48 -17.97
N GLY A 233 7.36 -5.34 -17.31
CA GLY A 233 7.42 -5.25 -15.85
C GLY A 233 6.24 -5.95 -15.17
N PHE A 234 5.01 -5.71 -15.63
CA PHE A 234 3.82 -6.39 -15.13
C PHE A 234 3.78 -7.87 -15.49
N ARG A 235 4.15 -8.26 -16.71
CA ARG A 235 4.23 -9.67 -17.10
C ARG A 235 5.16 -10.45 -16.18
N ARG A 236 6.32 -9.88 -15.86
CA ARG A 236 7.26 -10.48 -14.90
C ARG A 236 6.63 -10.65 -13.51
N PHE A 237 5.94 -9.63 -13.01
CA PHE A 237 5.24 -9.72 -11.72
C PHE A 237 4.21 -10.85 -11.73
N LEU A 238 3.33 -10.88 -12.73
CA LEU A 238 2.28 -11.88 -12.85
C LEU A 238 2.86 -13.29 -12.96
N CYS A 239 3.88 -13.49 -13.80
CA CYS A 239 4.48 -14.80 -14.01
C CYS A 239 5.29 -15.30 -12.81
N ARG A 240 6.03 -14.41 -12.13
CA ARG A 240 6.93 -14.80 -11.03
C ARG A 240 6.24 -14.88 -9.68
N ASN A 241 5.16 -14.14 -9.47
CA ASN A 241 4.44 -14.08 -8.22
C ASN A 241 3.03 -14.68 -8.34
N VAL A 242 2.16 -14.12 -9.16
CA VAL A 242 0.74 -14.48 -9.20
C VAL A 242 0.51 -15.91 -9.69
N LYS A 243 1.20 -16.36 -10.73
CA LYS A 243 1.06 -17.74 -11.24
C LYS A 243 1.55 -18.83 -10.29
N GLN A 244 2.18 -18.47 -9.17
CA GLN A 244 2.55 -19.42 -8.13
C GLN A 244 1.41 -19.76 -7.16
N TYR A 245 0.28 -19.07 -7.24
CA TYR A 245 -0.89 -19.35 -6.41
C TYR A 245 -1.83 -20.33 -7.09
N ASP A 246 -2.35 -21.29 -6.31
CA ASP A 246 -3.35 -22.21 -6.81
C ASP A 246 -4.62 -21.47 -7.24
N GLY A 247 -5.18 -21.83 -8.39
CA GLY A 247 -6.38 -21.18 -8.93
C GLY A 247 -6.18 -19.77 -9.48
N TRP A 248 -4.95 -19.34 -9.75
CA TRP A 248 -4.63 -18.01 -10.28
C TRP A 248 -5.41 -17.60 -11.54
N ASN A 249 -5.83 -18.58 -12.37
CA ASN A 249 -6.61 -18.36 -13.59
C ASN A 249 -8.14 -18.37 -13.34
N GLN A 250 -8.57 -18.70 -12.13
CA GLN A 250 -9.98 -18.78 -11.75
C GLN A 250 -10.37 -17.71 -10.74
N LEU A 251 -9.47 -17.36 -9.84
CA LEU A 251 -9.69 -16.35 -8.81
C LEU A 251 -9.57 -14.92 -9.37
N PRO A 252 -10.38 -13.97 -8.85
CA PRO A 252 -10.16 -12.55 -9.17
C PRO A 252 -8.84 -12.08 -8.58
N ILE A 253 -8.07 -11.31 -9.36
CA ILE A 253 -6.80 -10.73 -8.95
C ILE A 253 -6.99 -9.23 -8.79
N GLY A 254 -6.98 -8.75 -7.55
CA GLY A 254 -7.12 -7.34 -7.22
C GLY A 254 -5.77 -6.68 -6.99
N PHE A 255 -5.71 -5.37 -7.26
CA PHE A 255 -4.50 -4.57 -7.09
C PHE A 255 -4.78 -3.31 -6.29
N ASN A 256 -3.86 -2.96 -5.40
CA ASN A 256 -3.80 -1.64 -4.80
C ASN A 256 -2.42 -1.00 -5.01
N GLY A 257 -2.39 0.33 -4.94
CA GLY A 257 -1.20 1.13 -5.05
C GLY A 257 -1.16 2.02 -6.28
N SER A 258 -0.31 3.04 -6.21
CA SER A 258 -0.24 4.08 -7.25
C SER A 258 0.17 3.54 -8.61
N ILE A 259 1.07 2.55 -8.66
CA ILE A 259 1.56 1.96 -9.91
C ILE A 259 0.44 1.21 -10.63
N ALA A 260 -0.35 0.41 -9.90
CA ALA A 260 -1.49 -0.30 -10.47
C ALA A 260 -2.53 0.65 -11.07
N LEU A 261 -2.78 1.79 -10.40
CA LEU A 261 -3.76 2.77 -10.84
C LEU A 261 -3.25 3.59 -12.03
N ILE A 262 -2.01 4.11 -11.95
CA ILE A 262 -1.39 4.93 -13.02
C ILE A 262 -1.31 4.14 -14.32
N TYR A 263 -0.91 2.88 -14.24
CA TYR A 263 -0.71 2.01 -15.41
C TYR A 263 -1.81 0.94 -15.53
N ARG A 264 -3.04 1.29 -15.15
CA ARG A 264 -4.18 0.37 -15.18
C ARG A 264 -4.37 -0.29 -16.54
N GLN A 265 -4.32 0.50 -17.62
CA GLN A 265 -4.54 -0.03 -18.98
C GLN A 265 -3.50 -1.09 -19.37
N PRO A 266 -2.15 -0.84 -19.35
CA PRO A 266 -1.18 -1.87 -19.67
C PRO A 266 -1.21 -3.06 -18.69
N LEU A 267 -1.57 -2.87 -17.42
CA LEU A 267 -1.74 -3.95 -16.46
C LEU A 267 -2.90 -4.88 -16.86
N GLU A 268 -4.09 -4.32 -17.12
CA GLU A 268 -5.27 -5.07 -17.54
C GLU A 268 -5.07 -5.78 -18.89
N GLU A 269 -4.29 -5.19 -19.82
CA GLU A 269 -3.93 -5.82 -21.09
C GLU A 269 -3.09 -7.06 -20.86
N VAL A 270 -2.02 -6.95 -20.04
CA VAL A 270 -1.17 -8.10 -19.73
C VAL A 270 -1.96 -9.19 -19.01
N MET A 271 -2.85 -8.83 -18.08
CA MET A 271 -3.70 -9.81 -17.40
C MET A 271 -4.59 -10.58 -18.37
N ARG A 272 -5.18 -9.89 -19.35
CA ARG A 272 -5.99 -10.55 -20.41
C ARG A 272 -5.15 -11.46 -21.32
N GLU A 273 -3.95 -11.02 -21.70
CA GLU A 273 -2.99 -11.80 -22.47
C GLU A 273 -2.58 -13.09 -21.73
N GLU A 274 -2.45 -13.01 -20.41
CA GLU A 274 -2.09 -14.14 -19.54
C GLU A 274 -3.28 -15.00 -19.08
N GLY A 275 -4.51 -14.68 -19.53
CA GLY A 275 -5.74 -15.44 -19.18
C GLY A 275 -6.20 -15.28 -17.74
N MET A 276 -5.92 -14.12 -17.13
CA MET A 276 -6.23 -13.81 -15.74
C MET A 276 -7.52 -13.03 -15.58
N LYS A 277 -8.24 -13.20 -14.46
CA LYS A 277 -9.43 -12.43 -14.13
C LYS A 277 -9.06 -11.15 -13.39
N VAL A 278 -9.38 -10.00 -13.96
CA VAL A 278 -9.18 -8.69 -13.32
C VAL A 278 -10.19 -8.53 -12.20
N GLY A 279 -9.68 -8.27 -10.99
CA GLY A 279 -10.45 -7.89 -9.80
C GLY A 279 -10.51 -6.36 -9.62
N LYS A 280 -10.69 -5.91 -8.37
CA LYS A 280 -10.67 -4.48 -8.04
C LYS A 280 -9.27 -3.90 -8.25
N ILE A 281 -9.20 -2.66 -8.77
CA ILE A 281 -7.97 -1.85 -8.80
C ILE A 281 -8.26 -0.54 -8.06
N ILE A 282 -7.58 -0.35 -6.91
CA ILE A 282 -7.79 0.79 -6.01
C ILE A 282 -6.47 1.50 -5.71
N GLN A 283 -6.54 2.76 -5.30
CA GLN A 283 -5.35 3.55 -4.98
C GLN A 283 -4.76 3.16 -3.62
N ALA A 284 -5.60 3.00 -2.61
CA ALA A 284 -5.20 2.71 -1.24
C ALA A 284 -6.18 1.74 -0.58
N PRO A 285 -5.70 0.83 0.28
CA PRO A 285 -6.54 -0.13 0.99
C PRO A 285 -7.65 0.52 1.82
N ILE A 286 -7.41 1.68 2.41
CA ILE A 286 -8.36 2.32 3.33
C ILE A 286 -9.77 2.48 2.73
N ASP A 287 -9.89 2.79 1.44
CA ASP A 287 -11.20 2.94 0.79
C ASP A 287 -11.95 1.61 0.69
N GLY A 288 -11.26 0.54 0.31
CA GLY A 288 -11.85 -0.80 0.26
C GLY A 288 -12.19 -1.36 1.65
N LEU A 289 -11.39 -1.02 2.67
CA LEU A 289 -11.69 -1.38 4.07
C LEU A 289 -12.95 -0.66 4.57
N ILE A 290 -13.13 0.61 4.23
CA ILE A 290 -14.35 1.37 4.54
C ILE A 290 -15.57 0.73 3.86
N GLU A 291 -15.47 0.36 2.59
CA GLU A 291 -16.55 -0.33 1.87
C GLU A 291 -16.94 -1.64 2.55
N GLN A 292 -15.94 -2.42 3.00
CA GLN A 292 -16.17 -3.68 3.70
C GLN A 292 -16.86 -3.47 5.05
N GLU A 293 -16.41 -2.51 5.85
CA GLU A 293 -17.04 -2.18 7.14
C GLU A 293 -18.49 -1.72 6.97
N ALA A 294 -18.76 -0.86 5.99
CA ALA A 294 -20.11 -0.42 5.66
C ALA A 294 -21.02 -1.58 5.22
N ALA A 295 -20.50 -2.52 4.44
CA ALA A 295 -21.25 -3.72 4.02
C ALA A 295 -21.60 -4.63 5.22
N GLN A 296 -20.66 -4.80 6.16
CA GLN A 296 -20.88 -5.59 7.37
C GLN A 296 -21.91 -4.94 8.31
N TRP A 297 -21.94 -3.61 8.39
CA TRP A 297 -22.94 -2.85 9.13
C TRP A 297 -24.35 -3.08 8.57
N ASN A 298 -24.51 -2.87 7.26
CA ASN A 298 -25.80 -3.05 6.56
C ASN A 298 -26.33 -4.50 6.60
N GLY A 299 -25.44 -5.49 6.72
CA GLY A 299 -25.81 -6.89 6.83
C GLY A 299 -26.28 -7.31 8.23
N LYS A 300 -26.03 -6.48 9.27
CA LYS A 300 -26.44 -6.72 10.66
C LYS A 300 -27.71 -5.98 11.06
N HIS A 301 -28.16 -5.03 10.28
CA HIS A 301 -29.34 -4.18 10.47
C HIS A 301 -30.26 -4.28 9.25
#